data_d1a25a70412e553a0a0f0ba418dcf85d
#
_entry.id   d1a25a70412e553a0a0f0ba418dcf85d
#
_cell.length_a   1.000
_cell.length_b   1.000
_cell.length_c   1.000
_cell.angle_alpha   90.00
_cell.angle_beta   90.00
_cell.angle_gamma   90.00
#
_symmetry.space_group_name_H-M   'P 1'
#
loop_
_entity.id
_entity.type
_entity.pdbx_description
1 polymer ?
#
loop_
_entity_poly.entity_id
_entity_poly.type
_entity_poly.pdbx_seq_one_letter_code
_entity_poly.pdbx_strand_id
1 'polypeptide(L)'
;MKFTWMVVAVIAVSTSSKAQLSIGNTGDEYLNTVTTAVPFLRITPDARSGGMADVGIAISPDANSIFWNASKIVFIDDAHPTGISLTYTPWLKNLVNDIYLAYLNGYWKVDELSAVSASLRYFSLGNITFTDASGNVLQDFRPNEFAFDFAYSRKLADNLSAGLDLKYIYSNLATGQVVKGVEIKPARGVAADFSMFYTNQFDTGDKDSEIGIGLNISNIGNKVTYTPSIEKDFIPTNLGIGAAYGIHFDSYNKLTFALDLNKLLVPT
;
A
#
# COMPACT_ATOMS: atom_id res chain seq x y z
N MET A 1 -24.10 25.13 -16.77
CA MET A 1 -24.60 25.40 -15.41
C MET A 1 -24.72 24.20 -14.47
N LYS A 2 -24.50 22.93 -14.93
CA LYS A 2 -24.56 21.75 -14.04
C LYS A 2 -23.20 21.37 -13.40
N PHE A 3 -22.09 21.89 -13.89
CA PHE A 3 -20.72 21.55 -13.43
C PHE A 3 -20.32 22.28 -12.14
N THR A 4 -20.85 23.46 -11.90
CA THR A 4 -20.53 24.30 -10.74
C THR A 4 -21.01 23.70 -9.41
N TRP A 5 -22.07 22.91 -9.42
CA TRP A 5 -22.63 22.26 -8.24
C TRP A 5 -21.82 21.05 -7.75
N MET A 6 -21.11 20.37 -8.66
CA MET A 6 -20.32 19.19 -8.32
C MET A 6 -19.03 19.57 -7.57
N VAL A 7 -18.40 20.70 -7.93
CA VAL A 7 -17.20 21.23 -7.24
C VAL A 7 -17.56 21.76 -5.85
N VAL A 8 -18.72 22.40 -5.69
CA VAL A 8 -19.21 22.90 -4.40
C VAL A 8 -19.58 21.75 -3.45
N ALA A 9 -20.09 20.62 -3.95
CA ALA A 9 -20.41 19.44 -3.13
C ALA A 9 -19.13 18.78 -2.54
N VAL A 10 -18.02 18.75 -3.29
CA VAL A 10 -16.75 18.20 -2.81
C VAL A 10 -16.12 19.09 -1.71
N ILE A 11 -16.26 20.41 -1.82
CA ILE A 11 -15.75 21.35 -0.80
C ILE A 11 -16.62 21.33 0.47
N ALA A 12 -17.93 21.06 0.36
CA ALA A 12 -18.83 21.04 1.51
C ALA A 12 -18.66 19.80 2.42
N VAL A 13 -18.09 18.68 1.90
CA VAL A 13 -17.81 17.48 2.71
C VAL A 13 -16.57 17.64 3.60
N SER A 14 -15.66 18.56 3.26
CA SER A 14 -14.42 18.79 4.00
C SER A 14 -14.57 19.51 5.34
N THR A 15 -15.75 20.06 5.67
CA THR A 15 -15.94 20.87 6.88
C THR A 15 -16.41 20.09 8.12
N SER A 16 -16.60 18.75 8.01
CA SER A 16 -17.15 17.94 9.10
C SER A 16 -16.17 16.96 9.76
N SER A 17 -14.91 16.91 9.34
CA SER A 17 -13.92 16.05 9.99
C SER A 17 -13.44 16.69 11.30
N LYS A 18 -14.21 16.49 12.36
CA LYS A 18 -13.74 16.74 13.72
C LYS A 18 -12.85 15.55 14.14
N ALA A 19 -11.62 15.51 13.64
CA ALA A 19 -10.55 14.75 14.27
C ALA A 19 -9.97 15.60 15.41
N GLN A 20 -10.77 15.86 16.46
CA GLN A 20 -10.27 16.41 17.70
C GLN A 20 -10.03 15.28 18.67
N LEU A 21 -8.75 14.92 18.86
CA LEU A 21 -8.29 14.34 20.12
C LEU A 21 -8.61 15.36 21.21
N SER A 22 -9.72 15.18 21.94
CA SER A 22 -9.96 15.88 23.18
C SER A 22 -9.00 15.29 24.21
N ILE A 23 -7.89 15.99 24.46
CA ILE A 23 -7.06 15.72 25.63
C ILE A 23 -7.85 16.29 26.82
N GLY A 24 -8.79 15.49 27.32
CA GLY A 24 -9.48 15.74 28.57
C GLY A 24 -8.49 15.52 29.72
N ASN A 25 -8.33 16.51 30.56
CA ASN A 25 -7.51 16.53 31.77
C ASN A 25 -8.17 15.66 32.85
N THR A 26 -8.21 14.33 32.67
CA THR A 26 -8.56 13.39 33.76
C THR A 26 -7.77 12.11 33.55
N GLY A 27 -6.94 11.77 34.54
CA GLY A 27 -6.15 10.54 34.52
C GLY A 27 -7.02 9.31 34.25
N ASP A 28 -6.45 8.33 33.56
CA ASP A 28 -6.98 7.01 33.21
C ASP A 28 -7.78 6.88 31.90
N GLU A 29 -7.71 7.80 30.96
CA GLU A 29 -8.11 7.49 29.59
C GLU A 29 -6.96 6.75 28.89
N TYR A 30 -7.01 5.43 28.82
CA TYR A 30 -6.12 4.61 27.97
C TYR A 30 -6.32 5.06 26.53
N LEU A 31 -5.35 5.80 25.99
CA LEU A 31 -5.29 6.05 24.55
C LEU A 31 -5.18 4.69 23.85
N ASN A 32 -6.28 4.24 23.28
CA ASN A 32 -6.32 3.01 22.52
C ASN A 32 -5.63 3.22 21.17
N THR A 33 -4.30 3.22 21.18
CA THR A 33 -3.51 3.37 19.97
C THR A 33 -3.62 2.10 19.15
N VAL A 34 -4.09 2.24 17.92
CA VAL A 34 -4.12 1.13 16.96
C VAL A 34 -2.69 0.75 16.60
N THR A 35 -2.24 -0.40 17.07
CA THR A 35 -0.93 -0.97 16.72
C THR A 35 -1.12 -2.17 15.80
N THR A 36 -0.26 -2.27 14.78
CA THR A 36 -0.24 -3.41 13.87
C THR A 36 1.17 -3.97 13.76
N ALA A 37 1.29 -5.27 13.60
CA ALA A 37 2.54 -5.89 13.18
C ALA A 37 2.83 -5.55 11.71
N VAL A 38 4.08 -5.69 11.30
CA VAL A 38 4.57 -5.55 9.92
C VAL A 38 4.09 -4.27 9.19
N PRO A 39 4.26 -3.09 9.80
CA PRO A 39 3.76 -1.82 9.23
C PRO A 39 4.41 -1.47 7.88
N PHE A 40 5.55 -2.08 7.52
CA PHE A 40 6.22 -1.88 6.24
C PHE A 40 5.33 -2.21 5.03
N LEU A 41 4.28 -3.02 5.23
CA LEU A 41 3.29 -3.31 4.19
C LEU A 41 2.52 -2.07 3.70
N ARG A 42 2.53 -1.00 4.49
CA ARG A 42 1.84 0.26 4.18
C ARG A 42 2.77 1.35 3.61
N ILE A 43 4.06 1.10 3.55
CA ILE A 43 5.01 2.07 2.99
C ILE A 43 4.86 2.10 1.47
N THR A 44 4.61 3.28 0.91
CA THR A 44 4.51 3.51 -0.54
C THR A 44 5.82 3.13 -1.23
N PRO A 45 5.79 2.17 -2.17
CA PRO A 45 7.03 1.67 -2.76
C PRO A 45 7.46 2.40 -4.03
N ASP A 46 6.58 3.16 -4.67
CA ASP A 46 6.84 3.74 -5.99
C ASP A 46 6.88 5.27 -6.00
N ALA A 47 7.73 5.83 -6.85
CA ALA A 47 7.95 7.27 -6.92
C ALA A 47 6.76 8.04 -7.53
N ARG A 48 5.96 7.41 -8.40
CA ARG A 48 4.82 8.07 -9.04
C ARG A 48 3.74 8.37 -8.01
N SER A 49 3.28 7.35 -7.28
CA SER A 49 2.26 7.51 -6.26
C SER A 49 2.79 8.32 -5.07
N GLY A 50 4.04 8.11 -4.66
CA GLY A 50 4.69 8.93 -3.63
C GLY A 50 4.75 10.41 -3.99
N GLY A 51 5.00 10.75 -5.26
CA GLY A 51 4.96 12.12 -5.78
C GLY A 51 3.55 12.71 -5.88
N MET A 52 2.51 11.86 -5.82
CA MET A 52 1.08 12.22 -5.84
C MET A 52 0.42 12.11 -4.46
N ALA A 53 1.19 12.25 -3.37
CA ALA A 53 0.71 12.14 -2.00
C ALA A 53 0.10 10.75 -1.67
N ASP A 54 0.76 9.68 -2.11
CA ASP A 54 0.38 8.29 -1.88
C ASP A 54 -1.00 7.90 -2.44
N VAL A 55 -1.37 8.47 -3.59
CA VAL A 55 -2.57 8.12 -4.34
C VAL A 55 -2.24 7.10 -5.42
N GLY A 56 -2.93 5.96 -5.41
CA GLY A 56 -2.63 4.87 -6.32
C GLY A 56 -3.80 3.99 -6.73
N ILE A 57 -4.92 4.00 -5.98
CA ILE A 57 -6.02 3.04 -6.11
C ILE A 57 -6.76 3.17 -7.44
N ALA A 58 -6.95 4.41 -7.93
CA ALA A 58 -7.78 4.69 -9.09
C ALA A 58 -7.07 5.40 -10.26
N ILE A 59 -5.81 5.80 -10.11
CA ILE A 59 -5.03 6.39 -11.21
C ILE A 59 -4.77 5.37 -12.33
N SER A 60 -4.39 5.85 -13.51
CA SER A 60 -4.11 4.99 -14.67
C SER A 60 -3.13 3.86 -14.33
N PRO A 61 -3.32 2.64 -14.91
CA PRO A 61 -2.52 1.46 -14.56
C PRO A 61 -1.05 1.60 -14.98
N ASP A 62 -0.19 0.94 -14.22
CA ASP A 62 1.24 0.74 -14.49
C ASP A 62 1.74 -0.55 -13.82
N ALA A 63 3.05 -0.83 -13.90
CA ALA A 63 3.64 -2.01 -13.28
C ALA A 63 3.48 -2.02 -11.75
N ASN A 64 3.41 -0.84 -11.10
CA ASN A 64 3.26 -0.72 -9.64
C ASN A 64 1.80 -0.93 -9.16
N SER A 65 0.86 -1.14 -10.08
CA SER A 65 -0.56 -1.32 -9.76
C SER A 65 -0.83 -2.51 -8.84
N ILE A 66 0.03 -3.54 -8.83
CA ILE A 66 -0.11 -4.67 -7.91
C ILE A 66 -0.15 -4.24 -6.44
N PHE A 67 0.58 -3.18 -6.05
CA PHE A 67 0.57 -2.66 -4.69
C PHE A 67 -0.74 -1.93 -4.33
N TRP A 68 -1.26 -1.15 -5.27
CA TRP A 68 -2.38 -0.25 -5.03
C TRP A 68 -3.73 -0.89 -5.32
N ASN A 69 -3.83 -1.54 -6.47
CA ASN A 69 -5.04 -2.16 -6.99
C ASN A 69 -4.66 -3.04 -8.19
N ALA A 70 -4.44 -4.31 -7.96
CA ALA A 70 -4.01 -5.25 -8.98
C ALA A 70 -4.99 -5.37 -10.16
N SER A 71 -6.29 -5.14 -9.91
CA SER A 71 -7.32 -5.25 -10.95
C SER A 71 -7.15 -4.26 -12.10
N LYS A 72 -6.36 -3.18 -11.92
CA LYS A 72 -6.07 -2.21 -12.98
C LYS A 72 -5.20 -2.78 -14.11
N ILE A 73 -4.38 -3.78 -13.82
CA ILE A 73 -3.33 -4.27 -14.74
C ILE A 73 -3.91 -4.75 -16.07
N VAL A 74 -5.11 -5.31 -16.10
CA VAL A 74 -5.77 -5.75 -17.32
C VAL A 74 -6.11 -4.62 -18.29
N PHE A 75 -6.09 -3.36 -17.83
CA PHE A 75 -6.32 -2.15 -18.63
C PHE A 75 -5.04 -1.49 -19.14
N ILE A 76 -3.87 -2.07 -18.87
CA ILE A 76 -2.62 -1.65 -19.53
C ILE A 76 -2.74 -1.91 -21.02
N ASP A 77 -2.21 -0.98 -21.82
CA ASP A 77 -2.23 -1.05 -23.28
C ASP A 77 -1.70 -2.42 -23.78
N ASP A 78 -2.41 -3.02 -24.72
CA ASP A 78 -2.05 -4.31 -25.34
C ASP A 78 -0.74 -4.25 -26.15
N ALA A 79 -0.30 -3.06 -26.55
CA ALA A 79 1.04 -2.84 -27.11
C ALA A 79 2.16 -3.16 -26.09
N HIS A 80 1.86 -3.19 -24.79
CA HIS A 80 2.80 -3.47 -23.73
C HIS A 80 2.29 -4.63 -22.85
N PRO A 81 2.28 -5.89 -23.37
CA PRO A 81 1.70 -7.02 -22.66
C PRO A 81 2.49 -7.45 -21.43
N THR A 82 3.72 -6.97 -21.29
CA THR A 82 4.59 -7.25 -20.14
C THR A 82 5.31 -5.99 -19.68
N GLY A 83 5.56 -5.90 -18.39
CA GLY A 83 6.35 -4.81 -17.83
C GLY A 83 7.00 -5.21 -16.52
N ILE A 84 8.12 -4.56 -16.22
CA ILE A 84 8.89 -4.72 -14.99
C ILE A 84 9.20 -3.33 -14.42
N SER A 85 9.19 -3.21 -13.10
CA SER A 85 9.59 -1.99 -12.40
C SER A 85 10.47 -2.34 -11.21
N LEU A 86 11.51 -1.54 -11.00
CA LEU A 86 12.39 -1.62 -9.83
C LEU A 86 12.47 -0.23 -9.21
N THR A 87 12.16 -0.15 -7.92
CA THR A 87 12.29 1.08 -7.13
C THR A 87 13.21 0.83 -5.95
N TYR A 88 14.06 1.80 -5.68
CA TYR A 88 14.90 1.86 -4.49
C TYR A 88 14.65 3.18 -3.77
N THR A 89 14.14 3.11 -2.54
CA THR A 89 13.78 4.28 -1.73
C THR A 89 14.64 4.30 -0.48
N PRO A 90 15.68 5.16 -0.41
CA PRO A 90 16.44 5.36 0.83
C PRO A 90 15.53 6.01 1.87
N TRP A 91 15.43 5.36 3.04
CA TRP A 91 14.58 5.83 4.13
C TRP A 91 15.42 6.58 5.15
N LEU A 92 14.99 7.77 5.56
CA LEU A 92 15.73 8.60 6.52
C LEU A 92 17.22 8.85 6.14
N LYS A 93 17.55 8.96 4.86
CA LYS A 93 18.93 9.02 4.33
C LYS A 93 19.83 10.05 5.02
N ASN A 94 19.26 11.16 5.47
CA ASN A 94 20.03 12.22 6.15
C ASN A 94 20.33 11.90 7.64
N LEU A 95 19.70 10.87 8.19
CA LEU A 95 19.88 10.44 9.58
C LEU A 95 20.65 9.12 9.65
N VAL A 96 20.29 8.14 8.80
CA VAL A 96 20.92 6.81 8.70
C VAL A 96 21.03 6.41 7.23
N ASN A 97 22.17 5.82 6.86
CA ASN A 97 22.49 5.55 5.45
C ASN A 97 22.11 4.15 4.97
N ASP A 98 21.68 3.26 5.85
CA ASP A 98 21.52 1.83 5.61
C ASP A 98 20.08 1.33 5.76
N ILE A 99 19.12 2.26 5.97
CA ILE A 99 17.68 1.97 5.93
C ILE A 99 17.16 2.26 4.54
N TYR A 100 16.53 1.27 3.90
CA TYR A 100 15.95 1.42 2.57
C TYR A 100 14.82 0.43 2.29
N LEU A 101 13.93 0.82 1.39
CA LEU A 101 12.94 -0.03 0.77
C LEU A 101 13.35 -0.31 -0.68
N ALA A 102 13.45 -1.58 -1.05
CA ALA A 102 13.58 -2.03 -2.42
C ALA A 102 12.28 -2.72 -2.87
N TYR A 103 11.79 -2.38 -4.04
CA TYR A 103 10.56 -2.93 -4.58
C TYR A 103 10.73 -3.31 -6.05
N LEU A 104 10.66 -4.62 -6.31
CA LEU A 104 10.66 -5.20 -7.65
C LEU A 104 9.26 -5.71 -7.95
N ASN A 105 8.72 -5.36 -9.09
CA ASN A 105 7.42 -5.87 -9.53
C ASN A 105 7.40 -6.06 -11.04
N GLY A 106 6.42 -6.84 -11.50
CA GLY A 106 6.19 -7.05 -12.91
C GLY A 106 4.81 -7.61 -13.17
N TYR A 107 4.38 -7.49 -14.40
CA TYR A 107 3.11 -8.02 -14.88
C TYR A 107 3.26 -8.68 -16.25
N TRP A 108 2.32 -9.56 -16.52
CA TRP A 108 2.13 -10.19 -17.83
C TRP A 108 0.64 -10.31 -18.13
N LYS A 109 0.19 -9.72 -19.24
CA LYS A 109 -1.15 -9.94 -19.78
C LYS A 109 -1.17 -11.31 -20.46
N VAL A 110 -1.96 -12.21 -19.90
CA VAL A 110 -2.11 -13.58 -20.40
C VAL A 110 -2.94 -13.59 -21.68
N ASP A 111 -3.98 -12.76 -21.69
CA ASP A 111 -4.88 -12.52 -22.82
C ASP A 111 -5.52 -11.11 -22.67
N GLU A 112 -6.46 -10.75 -23.56
CA GLU A 112 -7.16 -9.45 -23.56
C GLU A 112 -8.00 -9.21 -22.28
N LEU A 113 -8.36 -10.29 -21.56
CA LEU A 113 -9.23 -10.24 -20.39
C LEU A 113 -8.50 -10.48 -19.08
N SER A 114 -7.30 -11.06 -19.11
CA SER A 114 -6.63 -11.58 -17.91
C SER A 114 -5.17 -11.18 -17.84
N ALA A 115 -4.71 -10.88 -16.65
CA ALA A 115 -3.30 -10.60 -16.38
C ALA A 115 -2.86 -11.22 -15.06
N VAL A 116 -1.58 -11.54 -14.96
CA VAL A 116 -0.90 -11.92 -13.73
C VAL A 116 0.16 -10.90 -13.40
N SER A 117 0.43 -10.73 -12.12
CA SER A 117 1.53 -9.88 -11.65
C SER A 117 2.16 -10.46 -10.41
N ALA A 118 3.42 -10.10 -10.18
CA ALA A 118 4.14 -10.49 -8.98
C ALA A 118 4.97 -9.33 -8.47
N SER A 119 5.21 -9.29 -7.16
CA SER A 119 6.09 -8.31 -6.55
C SER A 119 6.93 -8.90 -5.43
N LEU A 120 8.09 -8.29 -5.20
CA LEU A 120 8.94 -8.53 -4.06
C LEU A 120 9.28 -7.18 -3.43
N ARG A 121 8.88 -7.02 -2.19
CA ARG A 121 9.21 -5.86 -1.36
C ARG A 121 10.20 -6.29 -0.31
N TYR A 122 11.31 -5.56 -0.19
CA TYR A 122 12.33 -5.78 0.83
C TYR A 122 12.61 -4.49 1.57
N PHE A 123 12.47 -4.52 2.89
CA PHE A 123 12.74 -3.40 3.78
C PHE A 123 13.90 -3.73 4.71
N SER A 124 15.02 -3.01 4.55
CA SER A 124 16.15 -3.05 5.47
C SER A 124 15.98 -1.96 6.52
N LEU A 125 16.12 -2.33 7.81
CA LEU A 125 16.08 -1.38 8.91
C LEU A 125 17.49 -0.97 9.36
N GLY A 126 18.52 -1.30 8.55
CA GLY A 126 19.91 -0.94 8.85
C GLY A 126 20.60 -1.89 9.82
N ASN A 127 21.78 -1.51 10.30
CA ASN A 127 22.52 -2.26 11.29
C ASN A 127 22.19 -1.77 12.70
N ILE A 128 21.92 -2.70 13.60
CA ILE A 128 21.68 -2.43 15.02
C ILE A 128 22.73 -3.18 15.83
N THR A 129 23.39 -2.47 16.73
CA THR A 129 24.32 -3.07 17.70
C THR A 129 23.60 -3.23 19.03
N PHE A 130 23.38 -4.46 19.45
CA PHE A 130 22.86 -4.76 20.79
C PHE A 130 23.94 -4.64 21.83
N THR A 131 23.65 -3.97 22.94
CA THR A 131 24.59 -3.78 24.07
C THR A 131 23.97 -4.28 25.36
N ASP A 132 24.76 -4.67 26.31
CA ASP A 132 24.33 -4.91 27.70
C ASP A 132 24.06 -3.59 28.46
N ALA A 133 23.59 -3.68 29.69
CA ALA A 133 23.32 -2.52 30.54
C ALA A 133 24.58 -1.68 30.87
N SER A 134 25.77 -2.24 30.69
CA SER A 134 27.05 -1.58 30.88
C SER A 134 27.63 -0.98 29.59
N GLY A 135 26.93 -1.13 28.47
CA GLY A 135 27.36 -0.63 27.16
C GLY A 135 28.30 -1.56 26.38
N ASN A 136 28.55 -2.78 26.85
CA ASN A 136 29.36 -3.73 26.12
C ASN A 136 28.60 -4.29 24.93
N VAL A 137 29.24 -4.37 23.78
CA VAL A 137 28.64 -4.92 22.56
C VAL A 137 28.36 -6.42 22.74
N LEU A 138 27.11 -6.82 22.55
CA LEU A 138 26.67 -8.21 22.58
C LEU A 138 26.65 -8.82 21.19
N GLN A 139 26.06 -8.12 20.22
CA GLN A 139 25.84 -8.63 18.87
C GLN A 139 25.50 -7.48 17.91
N ASP A 140 26.01 -7.57 16.69
CA ASP A 140 25.50 -6.80 15.55
C ASP A 140 24.39 -7.59 14.84
N PHE A 141 23.32 -6.91 14.50
CA PHE A 141 22.14 -7.51 13.88
C PHE A 141 21.60 -6.60 12.77
N ARG A 142 21.09 -7.19 11.71
CA ARG A 142 20.46 -6.47 10.60
C ARG A 142 18.99 -6.86 10.47
N PRO A 143 18.08 -6.11 11.11
CA PRO A 143 16.66 -6.34 10.95
C PRO A 143 16.22 -6.16 9.50
N ASN A 144 15.33 -7.03 9.05
CA ASN A 144 14.78 -6.96 7.70
C ASN A 144 13.37 -7.53 7.65
N GLU A 145 12.62 -7.01 6.72
CA GLU A 145 11.26 -7.46 6.43
C GLU A 145 11.11 -7.63 4.92
N PHE A 146 10.35 -8.63 4.48
CA PHE A 146 9.99 -8.74 3.08
C PHE A 146 8.58 -9.29 2.90
N ALA A 147 7.96 -8.93 1.77
CA ALA A 147 6.71 -9.51 1.31
C ALA A 147 6.85 -9.89 -0.16
N PHE A 148 6.33 -11.07 -0.48
CA PHE A 148 6.17 -11.56 -1.84
C PHE A 148 4.68 -11.62 -2.16
N ASP A 149 4.28 -10.98 -3.26
CA ASP A 149 2.89 -10.90 -3.71
C ASP A 149 2.76 -11.58 -5.09
N PHE A 150 1.63 -12.25 -5.31
CA PHE A 150 1.23 -12.79 -6.59
C PHE A 150 -0.25 -12.52 -6.83
N ALA A 151 -0.57 -11.80 -7.90
CA ALA A 151 -1.93 -11.40 -8.21
C ALA A 151 -2.40 -11.93 -9.57
N TYR A 152 -3.68 -12.26 -9.62
CA TYR A 152 -4.44 -12.52 -10.84
C TYR A 152 -5.55 -11.49 -10.98
N SER A 153 -5.68 -10.93 -12.15
CA SER A 153 -6.66 -9.89 -12.48
C SER A 153 -7.44 -10.25 -13.73
N ARG A 154 -8.74 -9.93 -13.76
CA ARG A 154 -9.61 -10.23 -14.90
C ARG A 154 -10.61 -9.11 -15.17
N LYS A 155 -10.81 -8.77 -16.44
CA LYS A 155 -11.95 -7.96 -16.90
C LYS A 155 -13.24 -8.74 -16.69
N LEU A 156 -14.23 -8.12 -16.05
CA LEU A 156 -15.57 -8.63 -15.86
C LEU A 156 -16.54 -8.02 -16.89
N ALA A 157 -16.19 -6.83 -17.37
CA ALA A 157 -16.85 -6.11 -18.46
C ALA A 157 -15.80 -5.22 -19.16
N ASP A 158 -16.17 -4.54 -20.23
CA ASP A 158 -15.25 -3.69 -21.00
C ASP A 158 -14.57 -2.62 -20.14
N ASN A 159 -15.24 -2.16 -19.11
CA ASN A 159 -14.83 -1.08 -18.23
C ASN A 159 -14.71 -1.46 -16.74
N LEU A 160 -14.87 -2.75 -16.40
CA LEU A 160 -14.83 -3.24 -15.02
C LEU A 160 -13.94 -4.45 -14.90
N SER A 161 -13.09 -4.47 -13.88
CA SER A 161 -12.23 -5.61 -13.55
C SER A 161 -12.26 -5.93 -12.06
N ALA A 162 -11.82 -7.15 -11.74
CA ALA A 162 -11.52 -7.58 -10.38
C ALA A 162 -10.15 -8.25 -10.33
N GLY A 163 -9.52 -8.22 -9.16
CA GLY A 163 -8.22 -8.83 -8.90
C GLY A 163 -8.18 -9.48 -7.52
N LEU A 164 -7.42 -10.55 -7.43
CA LEU A 164 -7.10 -11.24 -6.20
C LEU A 164 -5.58 -11.34 -6.11
N ASP A 165 -5.01 -10.97 -4.96
CA ASP A 165 -3.60 -11.06 -4.64
C ASP A 165 -3.40 -12.00 -3.44
N LEU A 166 -2.36 -12.82 -3.49
CA LEU A 166 -1.89 -13.67 -2.40
C LEU A 166 -0.50 -13.23 -1.98
N LYS A 167 -0.32 -13.04 -0.68
CA LYS A 167 0.86 -12.43 -0.09
C LYS A 167 1.50 -13.32 0.97
N TYR A 168 2.81 -13.52 0.87
CA TYR A 168 3.62 -14.09 1.94
C TYR A 168 4.45 -13.00 2.60
N ILE A 169 4.46 -12.97 3.93
CA ILE A 169 5.08 -11.93 4.76
C ILE A 169 6.11 -12.58 5.68
N TYR A 170 7.29 -11.97 5.73
CA TYR A 170 8.37 -12.32 6.65
C TYR A 170 8.91 -11.06 7.32
N SER A 171 9.06 -11.09 8.64
CA SER A 171 9.59 -9.99 9.42
C SER A 171 10.56 -10.52 10.48
N ASN A 172 11.80 -10.04 10.41
CA ASN A 172 12.88 -10.41 11.34
C ASN A 172 13.45 -9.15 11.98
N LEU A 173 12.91 -8.77 13.12
CA LEU A 173 13.26 -7.52 13.79
C LEU A 173 14.34 -7.67 14.86
N ALA A 174 14.42 -8.83 15.53
CA ALA A 174 15.33 -9.02 16.66
C ALA A 174 15.59 -10.51 17.00
N THR A 175 15.70 -11.38 16.01
CA THR A 175 15.92 -12.82 16.25
C THR A 175 17.15 -13.08 17.08
N GLY A 176 17.04 -14.02 18.03
CA GLY A 176 18.11 -14.42 18.94
C GLY A 176 18.22 -13.55 20.20
N GLN A 177 17.43 -12.48 20.29
CA GLN A 177 17.33 -11.69 21.52
C GLN A 177 16.35 -12.34 22.49
N VAL A 178 16.66 -12.24 23.78
CA VAL A 178 15.79 -12.73 24.86
C VAL A 178 15.29 -11.54 25.66
N VAL A 179 13.98 -11.32 25.65
CA VAL A 179 13.32 -10.27 26.43
C VAL A 179 12.44 -10.90 27.49
N LYS A 180 12.71 -10.60 28.76
CA LYS A 180 11.99 -11.19 29.93
C LYS A 180 11.92 -12.72 29.89
N GLY A 181 13.02 -13.37 29.47
CA GLY A 181 13.12 -14.83 29.40
C GLY A 181 12.45 -15.47 28.18
N VAL A 182 11.95 -14.67 27.24
CA VAL A 182 11.30 -15.16 26.00
C VAL A 182 12.19 -14.82 24.81
N GLU A 183 12.53 -15.84 24.00
CA GLU A 183 13.31 -15.68 22.77
C GLU A 183 12.44 -15.06 21.66
N ILE A 184 12.95 -14.02 21.02
CA ILE A 184 12.31 -13.39 19.86
C ILE A 184 12.63 -14.21 18.60
N LYS A 185 11.59 -14.52 17.83
CA LYS A 185 11.67 -15.26 16.55
C LYS A 185 11.11 -14.44 15.39
N PRO A 186 11.52 -14.72 14.15
CA PRO A 186 10.92 -14.05 12.99
C PRO A 186 9.42 -14.32 12.90
N ALA A 187 8.65 -13.27 12.66
CA ALA A 187 7.23 -13.40 12.36
C ALA A 187 7.02 -13.80 10.90
N ARG A 188 6.01 -14.62 10.66
CA ARG A 188 5.59 -15.07 9.33
C ARG A 188 4.09 -14.97 9.21
N GLY A 189 3.63 -14.51 8.04
CA GLY A 189 2.20 -14.35 7.79
C GLY A 189 1.85 -14.64 6.33
N VAL A 190 0.58 -14.88 6.13
CA VAL A 190 -0.03 -14.93 4.79
C VAL A 190 -1.23 -13.99 4.78
N ALA A 191 -1.44 -13.34 3.65
CA ALA A 191 -2.57 -12.44 3.45
C ALA A 191 -3.11 -12.56 2.03
N ALA A 192 -4.29 -12.02 1.82
CA ALA A 192 -4.88 -11.85 0.51
C ALA A 192 -5.39 -10.41 0.38
N ASP A 193 -5.33 -9.86 -0.84
CA ASP A 193 -5.96 -8.60 -1.19
C ASP A 193 -7.05 -8.86 -2.22
N PHE A 194 -8.15 -8.14 -2.11
CA PHE A 194 -9.22 -8.13 -3.09
C PHE A 194 -9.36 -6.73 -3.66
N SER A 195 -9.40 -6.61 -4.97
CA SER A 195 -9.49 -5.33 -5.66
C SER A 195 -10.51 -5.33 -6.78
N MET A 196 -11.09 -4.15 -7.03
CA MET A 196 -11.95 -3.86 -8.19
C MET A 196 -11.56 -2.52 -8.78
N PHE A 197 -11.71 -2.42 -10.10
CA PHE A 197 -11.45 -1.18 -10.81
C PHE A 197 -12.46 -0.99 -11.93
N TYR A 198 -13.03 0.21 -11.97
CA TYR A 198 -13.88 0.70 -13.05
C TYR A 198 -13.16 1.84 -13.75
N THR A 199 -13.13 1.81 -15.08
CA THR A 199 -12.60 2.91 -15.90
C THR A 199 -13.52 3.17 -17.09
N ASN A 200 -13.64 4.43 -17.47
CA ASN A 200 -14.39 4.81 -18.65
C ASN A 200 -13.73 6.02 -19.30
N GLN A 201 -13.66 6.01 -20.63
CA GLN A 201 -13.20 7.11 -21.44
C GLN A 201 -14.41 7.77 -22.11
N PHE A 202 -14.39 9.08 -22.19
CA PHE A 202 -15.46 9.88 -22.77
C PHE A 202 -14.96 11.26 -23.18
N ASP A 203 -15.66 11.88 -24.13
CA ASP A 203 -15.33 13.21 -24.58
C ASP A 203 -15.95 14.27 -23.68
N THR A 204 -15.14 15.23 -23.26
CA THR A 204 -15.60 16.44 -22.54
C THR A 204 -15.31 17.67 -23.41
N GLY A 205 -16.31 18.06 -24.22
CA GLY A 205 -16.12 19.06 -25.26
C GLY A 205 -15.19 18.53 -26.35
N ASP A 206 -14.09 19.24 -26.60
CA ASP A 206 -13.08 18.87 -27.63
C ASP A 206 -11.91 18.08 -27.04
N LYS A 207 -12.06 17.52 -25.82
CA LYS A 207 -10.96 16.84 -25.09
C LYS A 207 -11.39 15.46 -24.63
N ASP A 208 -10.48 14.51 -24.82
CA ASP A 208 -10.62 13.17 -24.27
C ASP A 208 -10.45 13.22 -22.75
N SER A 209 -11.36 12.59 -22.05
CA SER A 209 -11.36 12.51 -20.60
C SER A 209 -11.48 11.07 -20.16
N GLU A 210 -10.94 10.76 -19.00
CA GLU A 210 -11.06 9.45 -18.38
C GLU A 210 -11.46 9.56 -16.90
N ILE A 211 -12.25 8.61 -16.44
CA ILE A 211 -12.55 8.43 -15.03
C ILE A 211 -12.08 7.04 -14.59
N GLY A 212 -11.46 6.99 -13.42
CA GLY A 212 -11.15 5.75 -12.71
C GLY A 212 -11.82 5.73 -11.35
N ILE A 213 -12.38 4.59 -10.96
CA ILE A 213 -12.89 4.34 -9.61
C ILE A 213 -12.33 2.99 -9.17
N GLY A 214 -11.70 2.96 -8.00
CA GLY A 214 -11.06 1.77 -7.47
C GLY A 214 -11.49 1.44 -6.05
N LEU A 215 -11.55 0.15 -5.77
CA LEU A 215 -11.69 -0.42 -4.44
C LEU A 215 -10.54 -1.38 -4.20
N ASN A 216 -9.93 -1.32 -3.02
CA ASN A 216 -8.94 -2.30 -2.60
C ASN A 216 -9.11 -2.61 -1.11
N ILE A 217 -9.26 -3.89 -0.78
CA ILE A 217 -9.19 -4.39 0.60
C ILE A 217 -7.89 -5.17 0.69
N SER A 218 -6.89 -4.61 1.33
CA SER A 218 -5.54 -5.17 1.37
C SER A 218 -5.21 -5.78 2.72
N ASN A 219 -4.29 -6.76 2.69
CA ASN A 219 -3.73 -7.45 3.85
C ASN A 219 -4.81 -8.14 4.71
N ILE A 220 -5.77 -8.81 4.11
CA ILE A 220 -6.70 -9.70 4.80
C ILE A 220 -5.94 -10.98 5.14
N GLY A 221 -5.51 -11.16 6.39
CA GLY A 221 -4.63 -12.28 6.71
C GLY A 221 -4.61 -12.66 8.18
N ASN A 222 -3.73 -13.61 8.48
CA ASN A 222 -3.57 -14.10 9.84
C ASN A 222 -2.80 -13.11 10.71
N LYS A 223 -3.12 -13.12 12.00
CA LYS A 223 -2.32 -12.45 13.01
C LYS A 223 -0.92 -13.07 13.09
N VAL A 224 0.09 -12.24 13.33
CA VAL A 224 1.49 -12.65 13.47
C VAL A 224 2.02 -12.37 14.87
N THR A 225 3.09 -13.04 15.26
CA THR A 225 3.76 -12.81 16.54
C THR A 225 5.26 -13.04 16.40
N TYR A 226 6.04 -12.30 17.19
CA TYR A 226 7.49 -12.43 17.30
C TYR A 226 7.88 -13.29 18.53
N THR A 227 6.92 -13.66 19.37
CA THR A 227 7.17 -14.40 20.61
C THR A 227 6.18 -15.57 20.75
N PRO A 228 6.65 -16.79 21.11
CA PRO A 228 5.79 -17.98 21.18
C PRO A 228 4.68 -17.91 22.24
N SER A 229 4.80 -17.04 23.23
CA SER A 229 3.98 -17.02 24.45
C SER A 229 3.10 -15.79 24.61
N ILE A 230 3.04 -14.89 23.62
CA ILE A 230 2.32 -13.63 23.72
C ILE A 230 1.19 -13.58 22.68
N GLU A 231 0.21 -12.72 22.91
CA GLU A 231 -0.88 -12.46 21.97
C GLU A 231 -0.32 -12.10 20.58
N LYS A 232 -1.04 -12.53 19.56
CA LYS A 232 -0.71 -12.26 18.16
C LYS A 232 -1.29 -10.91 17.76
N ASP A 233 -0.49 -10.12 17.05
CA ASP A 233 -0.89 -8.82 16.55
C ASP A 233 -1.52 -8.93 15.16
N PHE A 234 -2.49 -8.06 14.88
CA PHE A 234 -3.08 -7.93 13.56
C PHE A 234 -2.07 -7.37 12.57
N ILE A 235 -2.10 -7.86 11.34
CA ILE A 235 -1.46 -7.19 10.21
C ILE A 235 -2.32 -6.00 9.76
N PRO A 236 -1.77 -5.00 9.05
CA PRO A 236 -2.47 -3.75 8.73
C PRO A 236 -3.51 -3.93 7.61
N THR A 237 -4.60 -4.65 7.89
CA THR A 237 -5.73 -4.79 6.96
C THR A 237 -6.35 -3.42 6.70
N ASN A 238 -6.49 -3.06 5.42
CA ASN A 238 -6.94 -1.73 5.02
C ASN A 238 -8.01 -1.78 3.94
N LEU A 239 -9.03 -0.95 4.09
CA LEU A 239 -9.99 -0.62 3.04
C LEU A 239 -9.56 0.69 2.38
N GLY A 240 -9.36 0.66 1.08
CA GLY A 240 -9.08 1.81 0.25
C GLY A 240 -10.12 2.00 -0.83
N ILE A 241 -10.58 3.23 -1.01
CA ILE A 241 -11.49 3.63 -2.09
C ILE A 241 -10.85 4.81 -2.80
N GLY A 242 -10.68 4.72 -4.11
CA GLY A 242 -10.06 5.75 -4.92
C GLY A 242 -10.96 6.25 -6.03
N ALA A 243 -10.76 7.50 -6.42
CA ALA A 243 -11.34 8.11 -7.61
C ALA A 243 -10.27 8.96 -8.31
N ALA A 244 -10.26 8.89 -9.65
CA ALA A 244 -9.36 9.69 -10.46
C ALA A 244 -10.13 10.25 -11.68
N TYR A 245 -9.78 11.47 -12.09
CA TYR A 245 -10.30 12.11 -13.27
C TYR A 245 -9.14 12.69 -14.08
N GLY A 246 -8.97 12.23 -15.31
CA GLY A 246 -7.92 12.66 -16.23
C GLY A 246 -8.50 13.44 -17.40
N ILE A 247 -7.83 14.51 -17.80
CA ILE A 247 -8.14 15.32 -18.98
C ILE A 247 -6.91 15.32 -19.88
N HIS A 248 -7.05 14.86 -21.10
CA HIS A 248 -6.03 14.95 -22.14
C HIS A 248 -6.18 16.26 -22.90
N PHE A 249 -5.19 17.12 -22.83
CA PHE A 249 -5.16 18.39 -23.57
C PHE A 249 -4.67 18.19 -25.00
N ASP A 250 -3.73 17.28 -25.16
CA ASP A 250 -3.13 16.82 -26.42
C ASP A 250 -2.48 15.45 -26.22
N SER A 251 -1.79 14.92 -27.23
CA SER A 251 -1.13 13.61 -27.19
C SER A 251 0.02 13.51 -26.15
N TYR A 252 0.49 14.63 -25.59
CA TYR A 252 1.63 14.67 -24.68
C TYR A 252 1.27 15.23 -23.30
N ASN A 253 0.15 15.95 -23.18
CA ASN A 253 -0.22 16.66 -21.97
C ASN A 253 -1.53 16.13 -21.38
N LYS A 254 -1.44 15.61 -20.17
CA LYS A 254 -2.56 15.11 -19.38
C LYS A 254 -2.53 15.72 -17.99
N LEU A 255 -3.69 16.14 -17.48
CA LEU A 255 -3.87 16.54 -16.10
C LEU A 255 -4.75 15.51 -15.39
N THR A 256 -4.31 15.00 -14.26
CA THR A 256 -5.06 14.03 -13.46
C THR A 256 -5.32 14.60 -12.07
N PHE A 257 -6.58 14.59 -11.65
CA PHE A 257 -7.00 14.79 -10.27
C PHE A 257 -7.33 13.44 -9.68
N ALA A 258 -6.81 13.15 -8.48
CA ALA A 258 -7.07 11.88 -7.84
C ALA A 258 -7.24 12.05 -6.33
N LEU A 259 -8.04 11.16 -5.73
CA LEU A 259 -8.31 11.10 -4.30
C LEU A 259 -8.45 9.65 -3.87
N ASP A 260 -7.71 9.26 -2.83
CA ASP A 260 -7.85 7.97 -2.17
C ASP A 260 -8.27 8.17 -0.70
N LEU A 261 -9.28 7.43 -0.28
CA LEU A 261 -9.75 7.34 1.10
C LEU A 261 -9.36 5.98 1.66
N ASN A 262 -8.64 5.98 2.77
CA ASN A 262 -8.13 4.78 3.42
C ASN A 262 -8.66 4.63 4.84
N LYS A 263 -9.06 3.41 5.21
CA LYS A 263 -9.47 3.06 6.56
C LYS A 263 -8.80 1.76 7.00
N LEU A 264 -8.04 1.83 8.08
CA LEU A 264 -7.50 0.63 8.73
C LEU A 264 -8.65 -0.18 9.37
N LEU A 265 -8.73 -1.48 9.05
CA LEU A 265 -9.79 -2.40 9.49
C LEU A 265 -9.33 -3.32 10.62
N VAL A 266 -8.52 -2.82 11.53
CA VAL A 266 -8.10 -3.56 12.71
C VAL A 266 -8.89 -3.10 13.93
N PRO A 267 -9.20 -3.99 14.89
CA PRO A 267 -9.86 -3.61 16.14
C PRO A 267 -9.03 -2.58 16.91
N THR A 268 -9.74 -1.61 17.51
CA THR A 268 -9.19 -0.58 18.39
C THR A 268 -9.42 -0.96 19.84
#